data_8d630d6cb6ab23ef930c25ff861a8624
#
_entry.id   8d630d6cb6ab23ef930c25ff861a8624
#
_cell.length_a   1.000
_cell.length_b   1.000
_cell.length_c   1.000
_cell.angle_alpha   90.00
_cell.angle_beta   90.00
_cell.angle_gamma   90.00
#
_symmetry.space_group_name_H-M   'P 1'
#
loop_
_entity.id
_entity.type
_entity.pdbx_description
1 polymer ?
#
loop_
_entity_poly.entity_id
_entity_poly.type
_entity_poly.pdbx_seq_one_letter_code
_entity_poly.pdbx_strand_id
1 'polypeptide(L)'
;MGSTKRMVKVSFTKMAGTGNDFIMVNNVKKLYNLDWQAFAVRFCPLKTGIGADGVIVLDEDTDTDFTFRIFNADGSEAEMCGNGARCAAFFAVQQGFAKNSMRFKTLAGIIGARIDKEDVAIQMTDPEGLEPGISIDVEDKRMSVHFINTGVPHAILFIDHIEDARVFELGRAIRFHNRFAPAGTNANFVQVLSQDRIHVRTYERGVEAETYACGTGAVASAIIAEHLGKVIGAPVHVRTKGGDLKIDFTRDGSRYSGVWLIGPVDTVFTGEVMVRS
;
A
#
# COMPACT_ATOMS: atom_id res chain seq x y z
N MET A 1 35.85 -10.77 27.69
CA MET A 1 35.29 -12.00 27.09
C MET A 1 34.46 -11.57 25.91
N GLY A 2 34.98 -11.72 24.69
CA GLY A 2 34.27 -11.37 23.46
C GLY A 2 33.19 -12.41 23.21
N SER A 3 31.94 -11.99 23.26
CA SER A 3 30.83 -12.82 22.75
C SER A 3 31.10 -13.14 21.30
N THR A 4 31.35 -14.41 20.97
CA THR A 4 31.38 -14.88 19.58
C THR A 4 29.99 -14.70 18.98
N LYS A 5 29.78 -13.60 18.26
CA LYS A 5 28.53 -13.36 17.53
C LYS A 5 28.27 -14.54 16.61
N ARG A 6 27.18 -15.25 16.86
CA ARG A 6 26.79 -16.44 16.08
C ARG A 6 26.28 -16.00 14.70
N MET A 7 26.72 -16.68 13.64
CA MET A 7 26.15 -16.49 12.31
C MET A 7 24.84 -17.27 12.19
N VAL A 8 23.78 -16.59 11.82
CA VAL A 8 22.45 -17.18 11.58
C VAL A 8 22.14 -17.10 10.10
N LYS A 9 21.74 -18.22 9.51
CA LYS A 9 21.27 -18.31 8.13
C LYS A 9 19.78 -17.97 8.12
N VAL A 10 19.39 -16.93 7.38
CA VAL A 10 18.02 -16.48 7.20
C VAL A 10 17.58 -16.76 5.77
N SER A 11 16.53 -17.58 5.63
CA SER A 11 15.89 -17.82 4.33
C SER A 11 14.84 -16.73 4.08
N PHE A 12 14.75 -16.25 2.85
CA PHE A 12 13.81 -15.24 2.44
C PHE A 12 13.21 -15.52 1.06
N THR A 13 12.09 -14.87 0.77
CA THR A 13 11.50 -14.77 -0.56
C THR A 13 11.43 -13.31 -0.96
N LYS A 14 11.94 -12.96 -2.14
CA LYS A 14 11.74 -11.65 -2.74
C LYS A 14 10.41 -11.65 -3.46
N MET A 15 9.53 -10.70 -3.11
CA MET A 15 8.21 -10.55 -3.72
C MET A 15 7.99 -9.11 -4.17
N ALA A 16 7.14 -8.95 -5.18
CA ALA A 16 6.69 -7.66 -5.68
C ALA A 16 5.16 -7.58 -5.68
N GLY A 17 4.61 -6.41 -5.42
CA GLY A 17 3.17 -6.14 -5.46
C GLY A 17 2.90 -4.71 -5.90
N THR A 18 2.50 -4.53 -7.16
CA THR A 18 2.05 -3.26 -7.74
C THR A 18 2.99 -2.09 -7.41
N GLY A 19 4.27 -2.22 -7.83
CA GLY A 19 5.27 -1.14 -7.75
C GLY A 19 6.11 -1.07 -6.48
N ASN A 20 5.85 -1.91 -5.48
CA ASN A 20 6.75 -2.13 -4.35
C ASN A 20 7.31 -3.54 -4.35
N ASP A 21 8.49 -3.69 -3.77
CA ASP A 21 9.13 -4.99 -3.61
C ASP A 21 9.64 -5.21 -2.18
N PHE A 22 9.55 -6.46 -1.71
CA PHE A 22 9.81 -6.79 -0.31
C PHE A 22 10.65 -8.05 -0.14
N ILE A 23 11.45 -8.07 0.92
CA ILE A 23 12.11 -9.27 1.46
C ILE A 23 11.14 -9.89 2.46
N MET A 24 10.54 -11.03 2.11
CA MET A 24 9.59 -11.75 2.97
C MET A 24 10.30 -12.76 3.82
N VAL A 25 10.09 -12.76 5.13
CA VAL A 25 10.68 -13.72 6.07
C VAL A 25 9.59 -14.42 6.87
N ASN A 26 9.60 -15.76 6.83
CA ASN A 26 8.74 -16.59 7.67
C ASN A 26 9.39 -16.79 9.04
N ASN A 27 8.83 -16.21 10.08
CA ASN A 27 9.26 -16.35 11.47
C ASN A 27 8.14 -16.89 12.39
N VAL A 28 7.09 -17.46 11.81
CA VAL A 28 5.92 -18.00 12.55
C VAL A 28 6.31 -19.03 13.60
N LYS A 29 7.41 -19.78 13.40
CA LYS A 29 7.96 -20.73 14.39
C LYS A 29 9.03 -20.11 15.28
N LYS A 30 9.18 -18.80 15.31
CA LYS A 30 10.23 -18.06 16.06
C LYS A 30 11.64 -18.57 15.76
N LEU A 31 11.91 -18.86 14.48
CA LEU A 31 13.18 -19.42 14.00
C LEU A 31 14.33 -18.42 14.18
N TYR A 32 14.01 -17.14 14.15
CA TYR A 32 14.98 -16.06 14.18
C TYR A 32 14.70 -15.08 15.31
N ASN A 33 15.70 -14.85 16.15
CA ASN A 33 15.68 -13.77 17.14
C ASN A 33 16.69 -12.70 16.68
N LEU A 34 16.24 -11.80 15.80
CA LEU A 34 17.07 -10.81 15.13
C LEU A 34 16.49 -9.40 15.32
N ASP A 35 17.37 -8.42 15.23
CA ASP A 35 16.98 -7.02 15.06
C ASP A 35 16.56 -6.80 13.60
N TRP A 36 15.24 -6.78 13.37
CA TRP A 36 14.66 -6.63 12.02
C TRP A 36 14.85 -5.23 11.44
N GLN A 37 15.00 -4.21 12.28
CA GLN A 37 15.32 -2.84 11.86
C GLN A 37 16.75 -2.82 11.28
N ALA A 38 17.71 -3.35 12.01
CA ALA A 38 19.09 -3.49 11.53
C ALA A 38 19.17 -4.41 10.29
N PHE A 39 18.32 -5.45 10.21
CA PHE A 39 18.23 -6.33 9.05
C PHE A 39 17.78 -5.55 7.81
N ALA A 40 16.72 -4.73 7.92
CA ALA A 40 16.22 -3.92 6.82
C ALA A 40 17.29 -2.93 6.31
N VAL A 41 17.91 -2.17 7.21
CA VAL A 41 19.02 -1.23 6.86
C VAL A 41 20.16 -1.94 6.14
N ARG A 42 20.47 -3.18 6.54
CA ARG A 42 21.59 -3.96 5.95
C ARG A 42 21.26 -4.56 4.60
N PHE A 43 20.02 -5.05 4.38
CA PHE A 43 19.69 -5.89 3.21
C PHE A 43 18.78 -5.21 2.18
N CYS A 44 18.09 -4.11 2.50
CA CYS A 44 17.31 -3.36 1.51
C CYS A 44 18.13 -2.57 0.47
N PRO A 45 19.37 -2.09 0.73
CA PRO A 45 20.13 -1.34 -0.27
C PRO A 45 20.38 -2.16 -1.55
N LEU A 46 20.15 -1.53 -2.72
CA LEU A 46 20.22 -2.19 -4.04
C LEU A 46 21.61 -2.75 -4.39
N LYS A 47 22.69 -2.04 -4.03
CA LYS A 47 24.06 -2.42 -4.48
C LYS A 47 24.82 -3.28 -3.49
N THR A 48 24.47 -3.24 -2.23
CA THR A 48 25.20 -3.88 -1.13
C THR A 48 24.36 -4.86 -0.34
N GLY A 49 23.08 -4.94 -0.62
CA GLY A 49 22.09 -5.85 -0.04
C GLY A 49 21.38 -6.68 -1.09
N ILE A 50 20.18 -7.14 -0.78
CA ILE A 50 19.26 -7.86 -1.67
C ILE A 50 18.59 -6.87 -2.63
N GLY A 51 18.35 -5.62 -2.16
CA GLY A 51 17.58 -4.61 -2.85
C GLY A 51 16.09 -4.80 -2.63
N ALA A 52 15.44 -3.89 -1.85
CA ALA A 52 14.00 -3.89 -1.62
C ALA A 52 13.55 -2.56 -1.02
N ASP A 53 12.25 -2.25 -1.16
CA ASP A 53 11.62 -1.13 -0.46
C ASP A 53 11.50 -1.40 1.04
N GLY A 54 11.40 -2.67 1.44
CA GLY A 54 11.31 -3.05 2.85
C GLY A 54 11.44 -4.54 3.11
N VAL A 55 11.42 -4.87 4.39
CA VAL A 55 11.39 -6.25 4.90
C VAL A 55 10.04 -6.50 5.55
N ILE A 56 9.40 -7.62 5.22
CA ILE A 56 8.16 -8.07 5.87
C ILE A 56 8.45 -9.37 6.60
N VAL A 57 8.17 -9.36 7.90
CA VAL A 57 8.33 -10.52 8.78
C VAL A 57 6.98 -10.99 9.23
N LEU A 58 6.71 -12.27 9.02
CA LEU A 58 5.50 -12.92 9.51
C LEU A 58 5.83 -13.70 10.77
N ASP A 59 5.32 -13.20 11.91
CA ASP A 59 5.51 -13.79 13.22
C ASP A 59 4.27 -14.59 13.65
N GLU A 60 4.43 -15.48 14.64
CA GLU A 60 3.35 -16.22 15.27
C GLU A 60 2.35 -15.28 15.94
N ASP A 61 1.05 -15.58 15.80
CA ASP A 61 -0.04 -14.93 16.53
C ASP A 61 -1.01 -15.98 17.06
N THR A 62 -1.66 -15.73 18.20
CA THR A 62 -2.60 -16.66 18.83
C THR A 62 -4.05 -16.44 18.42
N ASP A 63 -4.39 -15.24 17.96
CA ASP A 63 -5.76 -14.79 17.68
C ASP A 63 -6.06 -14.68 16.18
N THR A 64 -4.98 -14.62 15.37
CA THR A 64 -5.04 -14.52 13.92
C THR A 64 -4.10 -15.53 13.27
N ASP A 65 -4.11 -15.62 11.93
CA ASP A 65 -3.26 -16.57 11.21
C ASP A 65 -1.76 -16.23 11.38
N PHE A 66 -1.41 -14.94 11.53
CA PHE A 66 -0.04 -14.47 11.82
C PHE A 66 -0.05 -12.98 12.20
N THR A 67 1.07 -12.51 12.77
CA THR A 67 1.37 -11.08 12.90
C THR A 67 2.23 -10.63 11.72
N PHE A 68 1.81 -9.57 11.04
CA PHE A 68 2.52 -8.89 9.96
C PHE A 68 3.32 -7.72 10.53
N ARG A 69 4.62 -7.71 10.27
CA ARG A 69 5.50 -6.59 10.59
C ARG A 69 6.23 -6.14 9.35
N ILE A 70 6.28 -4.84 9.12
CA ILE A 70 6.95 -4.25 7.96
C ILE A 70 7.98 -3.21 8.40
N PHE A 71 9.19 -3.33 7.88
CA PHE A 71 10.31 -2.44 8.13
C PHE A 71 10.74 -1.79 6.82
N ASN A 72 10.74 -0.48 6.78
CA ASN A 72 11.23 0.29 5.64
C ASN A 72 12.75 0.10 5.46
N ALA A 73 13.29 0.51 4.32
CA ALA A 73 14.73 0.40 4.05
C ALA A 73 15.61 1.20 5.01
N ASP A 74 15.08 2.23 5.67
CA ASP A 74 15.76 3.00 6.72
C ASP A 74 15.70 2.36 8.11
N GLY A 75 15.01 1.21 8.25
CA GLY A 75 14.81 0.47 9.49
C GLY A 75 13.59 0.90 10.30
N SER A 76 12.87 1.94 9.92
CA SER A 76 11.62 2.32 10.59
C SER A 76 10.54 1.25 10.40
N GLU A 77 9.79 0.92 11.46
CA GLU A 77 8.65 0.02 11.39
C GLU A 77 7.40 0.81 10.99
N ALA A 78 6.73 0.40 9.91
CA ALA A 78 5.50 1.02 9.45
C ALA A 78 4.27 0.26 9.96
N GLU A 79 3.14 0.96 10.08
CA GLU A 79 1.91 0.39 10.60
C GLU A 79 1.29 -0.64 9.65
N MET A 80 1.28 -0.34 8.36
CA MET A 80 0.71 -1.19 7.30
C MET A 80 1.14 -0.67 5.92
N CYS A 81 1.18 -1.57 4.94
CA CYS A 81 1.35 -1.25 3.52
C CYS A 81 0.43 -2.18 2.71
N GLY A 82 -0.49 -1.61 1.92
CA GLY A 82 -1.44 -2.39 1.12
C GLY A 82 -0.78 -3.36 0.13
N ASN A 83 0.30 -2.93 -0.52
CA ASN A 83 1.08 -3.77 -1.44
C ASN A 83 1.79 -4.90 -0.67
N GLY A 84 2.41 -4.57 0.47
CA GLY A 84 3.05 -5.54 1.35
C GLY A 84 2.07 -6.54 1.97
N ALA A 85 0.87 -6.09 2.34
CA ALA A 85 -0.17 -6.93 2.90
C ALA A 85 -0.66 -8.01 1.90
N ARG A 86 -0.76 -7.66 0.59
CA ARG A 86 -1.04 -8.65 -0.45
C ARG A 86 0.09 -9.67 -0.59
N CYS A 87 1.34 -9.21 -0.62
CA CYS A 87 2.51 -10.11 -0.65
C CYS A 87 2.52 -11.04 0.57
N ALA A 88 2.21 -10.52 1.77
CA ALA A 88 2.17 -11.30 3.00
C ALA A 88 1.09 -12.40 2.97
N ALA A 89 -0.12 -12.07 2.52
CA ALA A 89 -1.21 -13.03 2.40
C ALA A 89 -0.85 -14.18 1.44
N PHE A 90 -0.32 -13.84 0.27
CA PHE A 90 0.12 -14.82 -0.72
C PHE A 90 1.27 -15.68 -0.21
N PHE A 91 2.28 -15.06 0.40
CA PHE A 91 3.41 -15.74 1.00
C PHE A 91 2.99 -16.73 2.10
N ALA A 92 2.05 -16.34 2.97
CA ALA A 92 1.54 -17.20 4.02
C ALA A 92 0.90 -18.49 3.49
N VAL A 93 0.14 -18.39 2.39
CA VAL A 93 -0.44 -19.57 1.72
C VAL A 93 0.65 -20.42 1.05
N GLN A 94 1.60 -19.80 0.35
CA GLN A 94 2.74 -20.52 -0.27
C GLN A 94 3.57 -21.28 0.78
N GLN A 95 3.74 -20.73 1.97
CA GLN A 95 4.48 -21.35 3.08
C GLN A 95 3.64 -22.36 3.87
N GLY A 96 2.34 -22.48 3.58
CA GLY A 96 1.45 -23.50 4.14
C GLY A 96 0.98 -23.25 5.58
N PHE A 97 1.08 -22.03 6.10
CA PHE A 97 0.60 -21.70 7.45
C PHE A 97 -0.68 -20.85 7.47
N ALA A 98 -1.21 -20.46 6.32
CA ALA A 98 -2.53 -19.84 6.19
C ALA A 98 -3.34 -20.45 5.05
N LYS A 99 -4.67 -20.25 5.08
CA LYS A 99 -5.60 -20.63 4.02
C LYS A 99 -5.87 -19.46 3.09
N ASN A 100 -6.56 -19.70 1.96
CA ASN A 100 -6.92 -18.64 0.99
C ASN A 100 -7.82 -17.53 1.57
N SER A 101 -8.50 -17.77 2.69
CA SER A 101 -9.20 -16.75 3.47
C SER A 101 -8.57 -16.71 4.85
N MET A 102 -8.06 -15.56 5.23
CA MET A 102 -7.24 -15.38 6.43
C MET A 102 -7.45 -14.02 7.07
N ARG A 103 -7.02 -13.90 8.32
CA ARG A 103 -6.93 -12.66 9.06
C ARG A 103 -5.55 -12.57 9.70
N PHE A 104 -4.91 -11.42 9.63
CA PHE A 104 -3.62 -11.21 10.27
C PHE A 104 -3.55 -9.86 10.97
N LYS A 105 -2.74 -9.81 12.00
CA LYS A 105 -2.55 -8.64 12.85
C LYS A 105 -1.46 -7.74 12.28
N THR A 106 -1.71 -6.44 12.28
CA THR A 106 -0.77 -5.38 11.95
C THR A 106 -0.75 -4.33 13.06
N LEU A 107 0.15 -3.36 13.01
CA LEU A 107 0.11 -2.21 13.93
C LEU A 107 -1.14 -1.33 13.69
N ALA A 108 -1.68 -1.31 12.47
CA ALA A 108 -2.92 -0.59 12.13
C ALA A 108 -4.21 -1.36 12.51
N GLY A 109 -4.09 -2.59 13.04
CA GLY A 109 -5.23 -3.45 13.39
C GLY A 109 -5.24 -4.78 12.65
N ILE A 110 -6.38 -5.47 12.69
CA ILE A 110 -6.56 -6.76 12.03
C ILE A 110 -7.03 -6.54 10.59
N ILE A 111 -6.33 -7.16 9.65
CA ILE A 111 -6.62 -7.12 8.21
C ILE A 111 -7.17 -8.46 7.77
N GLY A 112 -8.30 -8.44 7.04
CA GLY A 112 -8.82 -9.59 6.31
C GLY A 112 -8.17 -9.69 4.94
N ALA A 113 -7.82 -10.90 4.51
CA ALA A 113 -7.34 -11.16 3.15
C ALA A 113 -7.99 -12.40 2.56
N ARG A 114 -8.11 -12.40 1.22
CA ARG A 114 -8.57 -13.54 0.44
C ARG A 114 -7.77 -13.66 -0.85
N ILE A 115 -7.55 -14.90 -1.29
CA ILE A 115 -6.84 -15.18 -2.54
C ILE A 115 -7.82 -15.92 -3.45
N ASP A 116 -8.01 -15.40 -4.64
CA ASP A 116 -8.74 -16.06 -5.72
C ASP A 116 -7.85 -16.11 -6.96
N LYS A 117 -7.38 -17.31 -7.30
CA LYS A 117 -6.40 -17.55 -8.36
C LYS A 117 -5.12 -16.73 -8.17
N GLU A 118 -4.90 -15.74 -9.03
CA GLU A 118 -3.72 -14.85 -9.01
C GLU A 118 -4.01 -13.51 -8.31
N ASP A 119 -5.28 -13.20 -8.06
CA ASP A 119 -5.70 -11.97 -7.40
C ASP A 119 -5.65 -12.13 -5.87
N VAL A 120 -4.96 -11.23 -5.22
CA VAL A 120 -4.93 -11.11 -3.76
C VAL A 120 -5.71 -9.89 -3.34
N ALA A 121 -6.75 -10.10 -2.54
CA ALA A 121 -7.61 -9.05 -2.01
C ALA A 121 -7.31 -8.84 -0.53
N ILE A 122 -7.15 -7.59 -0.11
CA ILE A 122 -7.08 -7.18 1.29
C ILE A 122 -8.22 -6.25 1.63
N GLN A 123 -8.79 -6.44 2.82
CA GLN A 123 -9.83 -5.57 3.34
C GLN A 123 -9.21 -4.26 3.79
N MET A 124 -9.77 -3.17 3.29
CA MET A 124 -9.35 -1.82 3.64
C MET A 124 -10.30 -1.22 4.69
N THR A 125 -9.85 -0.16 5.34
CA THR A 125 -10.70 0.64 6.23
C THR A 125 -11.84 1.27 5.43
N ASP A 126 -13.05 1.23 5.97
CA ASP A 126 -14.18 1.94 5.36
C ASP A 126 -13.89 3.44 5.31
N PRO A 127 -14.17 4.10 4.19
CA PRO A 127 -13.84 5.50 4.01
C PRO A 127 -14.78 6.41 4.79
N GLU A 128 -14.26 7.59 5.17
CA GLU A 128 -15.02 8.61 5.87
C GLU A 128 -14.68 10.02 5.37
N GLY A 129 -15.47 11.00 5.74
CA GLY A 129 -15.20 12.41 5.44
C GLY A 129 -15.20 12.73 3.94
N LEU A 130 -16.11 12.10 3.15
CA LEU A 130 -16.23 12.38 1.73
C LEU A 130 -16.77 13.79 1.50
N GLU A 131 -15.96 14.64 0.87
CA GLU A 131 -16.29 16.03 0.52
C GLU A 131 -16.03 16.28 -0.97
N PRO A 132 -17.05 16.33 -1.82
CA PRO A 132 -16.89 16.64 -3.24
C PRO A 132 -16.80 18.16 -3.48
N GLY A 133 -16.03 18.58 -4.49
CA GLY A 133 -16.07 19.94 -5.03
C GLY A 133 -15.47 21.02 -4.13
N ILE A 134 -14.38 20.73 -3.40
CA ILE A 134 -13.67 21.72 -2.60
C ILE A 134 -12.86 22.63 -3.51
N SER A 135 -13.11 23.96 -3.43
CA SER A 135 -12.27 24.96 -4.11
C SER A 135 -11.00 25.23 -3.31
N ILE A 136 -9.86 25.11 -3.95
CA ILE A 136 -8.55 25.51 -3.42
C ILE A 136 -7.82 26.40 -4.42
N ASP A 137 -7.01 27.33 -3.92
CA ASP A 137 -6.19 28.21 -4.75
C ASP A 137 -4.75 27.72 -4.74
N VAL A 138 -4.26 27.25 -5.90
CA VAL A 138 -2.90 26.72 -6.08
C VAL A 138 -2.23 27.45 -7.23
N GLU A 139 -1.05 28.01 -7.01
CA GLU A 139 -0.29 28.77 -8.03
C GLU A 139 -1.15 29.85 -8.74
N ASP A 140 -1.91 30.64 -7.98
CA ASP A 140 -2.83 31.68 -8.47
C ASP A 140 -3.98 31.17 -9.37
N LYS A 141 -4.23 29.87 -9.36
CA LYS A 141 -5.34 29.25 -10.07
C LYS A 141 -6.31 28.58 -9.09
N ARG A 142 -7.60 28.87 -9.28
CA ARG A 142 -8.66 28.16 -8.56
C ARG A 142 -8.87 26.80 -9.16
N MET A 143 -8.75 25.76 -8.30
CA MET A 143 -8.93 24.36 -8.67
C MET A 143 -10.04 23.73 -7.84
N SER A 144 -10.79 22.81 -8.43
CA SER A 144 -11.76 21.98 -7.71
C SER A 144 -11.15 20.62 -7.43
N VAL A 145 -11.02 20.28 -6.15
CA VAL A 145 -10.57 18.96 -5.70
C VAL A 145 -11.67 18.29 -4.90
N HIS A 146 -11.57 16.99 -4.72
CA HIS A 146 -12.48 16.20 -3.90
C HIS A 146 -11.66 15.59 -2.77
N PHE A 147 -12.27 15.37 -1.60
CA PHE A 147 -11.56 14.83 -0.44
C PHE A 147 -12.27 13.60 0.11
N ILE A 148 -11.48 12.65 0.58
CA ILE A 148 -11.94 11.47 1.32
C ILE A 148 -10.79 10.92 2.18
N ASN A 149 -11.12 10.36 3.34
CA ASN A 149 -10.18 9.64 4.18
C ASN A 149 -10.43 8.13 4.03
N THR A 150 -9.43 7.38 3.58
CA THR A 150 -9.46 5.91 3.41
C THR A 150 -8.47 5.21 4.35
N GLY A 151 -8.36 5.71 5.59
CA GLY A 151 -7.34 5.40 6.58
C GLY A 151 -6.25 6.47 6.66
N VAL A 152 -6.03 7.18 5.55
CA VAL A 152 -5.23 8.40 5.45
C VAL A 152 -5.94 9.39 4.51
N PRO A 153 -5.69 10.71 4.66
CA PRO A 153 -6.38 11.74 3.86
C PRO A 153 -5.91 11.76 2.40
N HIS A 154 -6.86 11.89 1.48
CA HIS A 154 -6.63 11.98 0.04
C HIS A 154 -7.40 13.15 -0.58
N ALA A 155 -6.70 13.99 -1.34
CA ALA A 155 -7.28 14.97 -2.25
C ALA A 155 -7.21 14.41 -3.68
N ILE A 156 -8.32 14.49 -4.42
CA ILE A 156 -8.48 13.92 -5.76
C ILE A 156 -8.74 15.05 -6.75
N LEU A 157 -7.91 15.15 -7.78
CA LEU A 157 -8.04 16.08 -8.89
C LEU A 157 -8.27 15.31 -10.19
N PHE A 158 -9.43 15.51 -10.84
CA PHE A 158 -9.68 14.95 -12.16
C PHE A 158 -9.03 15.82 -13.25
N ILE A 159 -8.39 15.15 -14.19
CA ILE A 159 -7.70 15.77 -15.33
C ILE A 159 -8.00 14.97 -16.61
N ASP A 160 -7.92 15.64 -17.77
CA ASP A 160 -8.25 15.01 -19.04
C ASP A 160 -7.12 14.11 -19.57
N HIS A 161 -5.86 14.51 -19.35
CA HIS A 161 -4.67 13.79 -19.80
C HIS A 161 -3.68 13.59 -18.64
N ILE A 162 -3.57 12.34 -18.18
CA ILE A 162 -2.78 12.01 -16.99
C ILE A 162 -1.27 12.22 -17.20
N GLU A 163 -0.78 12.08 -18.42
CA GLU A 163 0.62 12.27 -18.75
C GLU A 163 1.08 13.73 -18.61
N ASP A 164 0.14 14.68 -18.79
CA ASP A 164 0.40 16.11 -18.64
C ASP A 164 0.38 16.58 -17.17
N ALA A 165 0.07 15.67 -16.24
CA ALA A 165 -0.02 16.00 -14.83
C ALA A 165 1.36 16.39 -14.26
N ARG A 166 1.45 17.62 -13.75
CA ARG A 166 2.59 18.10 -12.99
C ARG A 166 2.53 17.57 -11.55
N VAL A 167 2.69 16.22 -11.43
CA VAL A 167 2.43 15.51 -10.16
C VAL A 167 3.30 16.02 -9.03
N PHE A 168 4.58 16.33 -9.30
CA PHE A 168 5.48 16.79 -8.26
C PHE A 168 5.11 18.19 -7.77
N GLU A 169 4.98 19.18 -8.67
CA GLU A 169 4.75 20.57 -8.31
C GLU A 169 3.34 20.78 -7.72
N LEU A 170 2.31 20.37 -8.47
CA LEU A 170 0.92 20.51 -8.02
C LEU A 170 0.61 19.57 -6.84
N GLY A 171 1.16 18.36 -6.86
CA GLY A 171 0.99 17.40 -5.77
C GLY A 171 1.56 17.95 -4.46
N ARG A 172 2.77 18.53 -4.51
CA ARG A 172 3.38 19.17 -3.34
C ARG A 172 2.56 20.38 -2.85
N ALA A 173 2.06 21.20 -3.77
CA ALA A 173 1.24 22.35 -3.40
C ALA A 173 -0.08 21.94 -2.74
N ILE A 174 -0.76 20.92 -3.26
CA ILE A 174 -1.98 20.34 -2.66
C ILE A 174 -1.65 19.68 -1.31
N ARG A 175 -0.56 18.91 -1.22
CA ARG A 175 -0.10 18.21 -0.02
C ARG A 175 0.02 19.14 1.20
N PHE A 176 0.54 20.33 0.99
CA PHE A 176 0.79 21.34 2.04
C PHE A 176 -0.25 22.47 2.07
N HIS A 177 -1.32 22.36 1.29
CA HIS A 177 -2.33 23.42 1.24
C HIS A 177 -3.02 23.60 2.59
N ASN A 178 -3.25 24.86 3.01
CA ASN A 178 -3.86 25.22 4.29
C ASN A 178 -5.22 24.54 4.57
N ARG A 179 -5.98 24.23 3.50
CA ARG A 179 -7.27 23.50 3.61
C ARG A 179 -7.11 22.14 4.31
N PHE A 180 -5.96 21.51 4.19
CA PHE A 180 -5.68 20.18 4.73
C PHE A 180 -4.76 20.20 5.95
N ALA A 181 -4.41 21.38 6.48
CA ALA A 181 -3.57 21.52 7.66
C ALA A 181 -4.31 21.04 8.93
N PRO A 182 -3.56 20.55 9.96
CA PRO A 182 -2.10 20.41 10.01
C PRO A 182 -1.60 19.10 9.38
N ALA A 183 -2.46 18.09 9.22
CA ALA A 183 -2.05 16.74 8.80
C ALA A 183 -1.59 16.70 7.33
N GLY A 184 -2.13 17.59 6.49
CA GLY A 184 -1.96 17.55 5.03
C GLY A 184 -2.67 16.36 4.40
N THR A 185 -2.43 16.14 3.10
CA THR A 185 -3.13 15.11 2.33
C THR A 185 -2.22 14.48 1.28
N ASN A 186 -2.51 13.27 0.84
CA ASN A 186 -2.00 12.75 -0.42
C ASN A 186 -2.72 13.46 -1.58
N ALA A 187 -2.03 13.72 -2.69
CA ALA A 187 -2.63 14.32 -3.87
C ALA A 187 -2.69 13.31 -5.01
N ASN A 188 -3.91 12.99 -5.47
CA ASN A 188 -4.14 12.01 -6.52
C ASN A 188 -4.66 12.71 -7.78
N PHE A 189 -4.01 12.47 -8.90
CA PHE A 189 -4.39 12.93 -10.22
C PHE A 189 -5.08 11.79 -10.93
N VAL A 190 -6.30 12.03 -11.42
CA VAL A 190 -7.18 10.96 -11.92
C VAL A 190 -7.68 11.30 -13.31
N GLN A 191 -7.44 10.40 -14.26
CA GLN A 191 -8.07 10.40 -15.59
C GLN A 191 -9.08 9.26 -15.67
N VAL A 192 -10.28 9.56 -16.13
CA VAL A 192 -11.29 8.54 -16.45
C VAL A 192 -10.99 7.95 -17.83
N LEU A 193 -10.81 6.64 -17.91
CA LEU A 193 -10.51 5.93 -19.15
C LEU A 193 -11.75 5.28 -19.78
N SER A 194 -12.67 4.77 -18.95
CA SER A 194 -13.94 4.15 -19.35
C SER A 194 -14.94 4.20 -18.19
N GLN A 195 -16.13 3.61 -18.39
CA GLN A 195 -17.17 3.56 -17.36
C GLN A 195 -16.80 2.74 -16.12
N ASP A 196 -15.75 1.94 -16.18
CA ASP A 196 -15.29 1.06 -15.11
C ASP A 196 -13.79 1.22 -14.78
N ARG A 197 -13.11 2.17 -15.46
CA ARG A 197 -11.65 2.27 -15.37
C ARG A 197 -11.15 3.70 -15.24
N ILE A 198 -10.20 3.90 -14.33
CA ILE A 198 -9.47 5.15 -14.12
C ILE A 198 -7.96 4.92 -14.17
N HIS A 199 -7.21 5.98 -14.46
CA HIS A 199 -5.75 6.03 -14.32
C HIS A 199 -5.39 7.01 -13.21
N VAL A 200 -4.53 6.61 -12.28
CA VAL A 200 -4.20 7.37 -11.09
C VAL A 200 -2.68 7.54 -10.97
N ARG A 201 -2.26 8.77 -10.70
CA ARG A 201 -0.88 9.12 -10.29
C ARG A 201 -0.95 9.85 -8.95
N THR A 202 -0.06 9.52 -8.02
CA THR A 202 -0.13 10.02 -6.63
C THR A 202 1.18 10.65 -6.19
N TYR A 203 1.08 11.88 -5.67
CA TYR A 203 2.11 12.48 -4.80
C TYR A 203 1.79 12.06 -3.37
N GLU A 204 2.68 11.31 -2.75
CA GLU A 204 2.40 10.65 -1.48
C GLU A 204 2.97 11.41 -0.28
N ARG A 205 2.10 11.64 0.71
CA ARG A 205 2.44 12.24 2.01
C ARG A 205 3.40 11.33 2.78
N GLY A 206 4.51 11.88 3.24
CA GLY A 206 5.54 11.15 3.96
C GLY A 206 6.66 10.62 3.06
N VAL A 207 6.37 10.30 1.80
CA VAL A 207 7.37 10.03 0.76
C VAL A 207 7.83 11.35 0.12
N GLU A 208 6.90 12.30 0.00
CA GLU A 208 7.08 13.64 -0.57
C GLU A 208 7.58 13.60 -2.03
N ALA A 209 7.08 12.61 -2.77
CA ALA A 209 7.34 12.38 -4.20
C ALA A 209 6.19 11.61 -4.85
N GLU A 210 6.23 11.47 -6.18
CA GLU A 210 5.36 10.56 -6.91
C GLU A 210 5.78 9.11 -6.64
N THR A 211 4.82 8.26 -6.23
CA THR A 211 5.04 6.83 -6.02
C THR A 211 4.52 6.01 -7.20
N TYR A 212 5.00 4.78 -7.33
CA TYR A 212 4.53 3.86 -8.38
C TYR A 212 3.07 3.46 -8.19
N ALA A 213 2.63 3.25 -6.94
CA ALA A 213 1.24 3.02 -6.59
C ALA A 213 1.00 3.33 -5.11
N CYS A 214 -0.14 3.96 -4.82
CA CYS A 214 -0.66 4.19 -3.48
C CYS A 214 -2.00 3.45 -3.34
N GLY A 215 -2.05 2.39 -2.52
CA GLY A 215 -3.25 1.56 -2.38
C GLY A 215 -4.46 2.34 -1.85
N THR A 216 -4.27 3.13 -0.79
CA THR A 216 -5.32 4.00 -0.22
C THR A 216 -5.74 5.10 -1.20
N GLY A 217 -4.80 5.62 -2.01
CA GLY A 217 -5.07 6.58 -3.08
C GLY A 217 -5.89 5.99 -4.22
N ALA A 218 -5.63 4.73 -4.59
CA ALA A 218 -6.44 4.01 -5.58
C ALA A 218 -7.88 3.82 -5.07
N VAL A 219 -8.05 3.42 -3.80
CA VAL A 219 -9.37 3.32 -3.13
C VAL A 219 -10.09 4.67 -3.14
N ALA A 220 -9.43 5.73 -2.68
CA ALA A 220 -9.98 7.08 -2.62
C ALA A 220 -10.44 7.56 -4.00
N SER A 221 -9.60 7.36 -5.03
CA SER A 221 -9.86 7.77 -6.41
C SER A 221 -11.05 7.01 -7.03
N ALA A 222 -11.13 5.69 -6.79
CA ALA A 222 -12.21 4.85 -7.29
C ALA A 222 -13.58 5.24 -6.69
N ILE A 223 -13.62 5.44 -5.35
CA ILE A 223 -14.83 5.82 -4.63
C ILE A 223 -15.31 7.21 -5.06
N ILE A 224 -14.41 8.20 -5.15
CA ILE A 224 -14.78 9.54 -5.61
C ILE A 224 -15.24 9.52 -7.08
N ALA A 225 -14.59 8.74 -7.95
CA ALA A 225 -15.01 8.62 -9.35
C ALA A 225 -16.42 8.05 -9.48
N GLU A 226 -16.74 7.01 -8.69
CA GLU A 226 -18.08 6.41 -8.67
C GLU A 226 -19.11 7.35 -8.04
N HIS A 227 -18.77 8.02 -6.93
CA HIS A 227 -19.63 8.99 -6.25
C HIS A 227 -20.09 10.12 -7.18
N LEU A 228 -19.20 10.59 -8.03
CA LEU A 228 -19.46 11.65 -9.01
C LEU A 228 -20.11 11.13 -10.30
N GLY A 229 -20.40 9.83 -10.41
CA GLY A 229 -20.95 9.22 -11.63
C GLY A 229 -19.99 9.22 -12.81
N LYS A 230 -18.70 9.35 -12.58
CA LYS A 230 -17.66 9.30 -13.62
C LYS A 230 -17.31 7.88 -14.01
N VAL A 231 -17.52 6.93 -13.12
CA VAL A 231 -17.52 5.48 -13.37
C VAL A 231 -18.79 4.87 -12.76
N ILE A 232 -19.14 3.65 -13.18
CA ILE A 232 -20.41 3.00 -12.81
C ILE A 232 -20.12 1.75 -12.00
N GLY A 233 -20.53 1.78 -10.71
CA GLY A 233 -20.50 0.62 -9.81
C GLY A 233 -19.10 0.13 -9.45
N ALA A 234 -19.05 -1.06 -8.88
CA ALA A 234 -17.84 -1.77 -8.46
C ALA A 234 -17.81 -3.17 -9.12
N PRO A 235 -16.63 -3.77 -9.36
CA PRO A 235 -15.30 -3.22 -9.07
C PRO A 235 -14.85 -2.13 -10.05
N VAL A 236 -14.12 -1.13 -9.56
CA VAL A 236 -13.45 -0.13 -10.39
C VAL A 236 -12.01 -0.57 -10.67
N HIS A 237 -11.64 -0.60 -11.94
CA HIS A 237 -10.26 -0.88 -12.36
C HIS A 237 -9.41 0.39 -12.27
N VAL A 238 -8.30 0.31 -11.57
CA VAL A 238 -7.39 1.43 -11.34
C VAL A 238 -6.03 1.11 -11.94
N ARG A 239 -5.67 1.79 -13.03
CA ARG A 239 -4.32 1.76 -13.56
C ARG A 239 -3.44 2.69 -12.74
N THR A 240 -2.28 2.22 -12.35
CA THR A 240 -1.21 3.01 -11.72
C THR A 240 0.09 2.82 -12.49
N LYS A 241 1.11 3.60 -12.17
CA LYS A 241 2.45 3.44 -12.74
C LYS A 241 3.09 2.08 -12.39
N GLY A 242 2.71 1.51 -11.24
CA GLY A 242 3.22 0.22 -10.74
C GLY A 242 2.41 -1.00 -11.20
N GLY A 243 1.27 -0.80 -11.88
CA GLY A 243 0.40 -1.88 -12.36
C GLY A 243 -1.08 -1.62 -12.13
N ASP A 244 -1.90 -2.60 -12.48
CA ASP A 244 -3.35 -2.52 -12.38
C ASP A 244 -3.84 -3.07 -11.03
N LEU A 245 -4.83 -2.38 -10.47
CA LEU A 245 -5.55 -2.74 -9.25
C LEU A 245 -7.05 -2.80 -9.54
N LYS A 246 -7.81 -3.47 -8.69
CA LYS A 246 -9.27 -3.43 -8.68
C LYS A 246 -9.73 -3.01 -7.29
N ILE A 247 -10.69 -2.11 -7.24
CA ILE A 247 -11.30 -1.65 -5.99
C ILE A 247 -12.74 -2.09 -5.98
N ASP A 248 -13.07 -2.95 -5.03
CA ASP A 248 -14.43 -3.45 -4.81
C ASP A 248 -15.00 -2.85 -3.52
N PHE A 249 -16.27 -2.50 -3.51
CA PHE A 249 -16.95 -1.90 -2.37
C PHE A 249 -18.46 -2.03 -2.49
N THR A 250 -19.14 -1.84 -1.36
CA THR A 250 -20.60 -1.70 -1.30
C THR A 250 -20.96 -0.24 -1.09
N ARG A 251 -21.95 0.26 -1.86
CA ARG A 251 -22.52 1.59 -1.69
C ARG A 251 -23.95 1.49 -1.16
N ASP A 252 -24.23 2.26 -0.12
CA ASP A 252 -25.59 2.49 0.40
C ASP A 252 -25.83 4.00 0.54
N GLY A 253 -26.53 4.59 -0.43
CA GLY A 253 -26.70 6.03 -0.54
C GLY A 253 -25.36 6.77 -0.73
N SER A 254 -24.95 7.54 0.28
CA SER A 254 -23.65 8.24 0.32
C SER A 254 -22.57 7.48 1.09
N ARG A 255 -22.90 6.34 1.69
CA ARG A 255 -21.99 5.54 2.50
C ARG A 255 -21.33 4.46 1.64
N TYR A 256 -20.03 4.29 1.84
CA TYR A 256 -19.22 3.23 1.25
C TYR A 256 -18.68 2.33 2.36
N SER A 257 -18.69 1.02 2.14
CA SER A 257 -18.25 0.03 3.12
C SER A 257 -17.80 -1.26 2.45
N GLY A 258 -17.20 -2.15 3.24
CA GLY A 258 -16.74 -3.45 2.74
C GLY A 258 -15.72 -3.29 1.61
N VAL A 259 -14.78 -2.37 1.77
CA VAL A 259 -13.81 -2.00 0.73
C VAL A 259 -12.71 -3.05 0.63
N TRP A 260 -12.44 -3.49 -0.60
CA TRP A 260 -11.38 -4.42 -0.93
C TRP A 260 -10.42 -3.84 -1.97
N LEU A 261 -9.13 -3.88 -1.65
CA LEU A 261 -8.03 -3.59 -2.58
C LEU A 261 -7.52 -4.91 -3.16
N ILE A 262 -7.67 -5.09 -4.45
CA ILE A 262 -7.38 -6.35 -5.16
C ILE A 262 -6.28 -6.08 -6.18
N GLY A 263 -5.28 -6.96 -6.23
CA GLY A 263 -4.22 -6.85 -7.22
C GLY A 263 -3.29 -8.06 -7.21
N PRO A 264 -2.45 -8.18 -8.25
CA PRO A 264 -1.49 -9.26 -8.38
C PRO A 264 -0.32 -9.10 -7.39
N VAL A 265 0.35 -10.21 -7.17
CA VAL A 265 1.65 -10.28 -6.51
C VAL A 265 2.54 -11.27 -7.24
N ASP A 266 3.85 -11.00 -7.24
CA ASP A 266 4.83 -11.84 -7.90
C ASP A 266 5.88 -12.34 -6.92
N THR A 267 6.22 -13.64 -6.99
CA THR A 267 7.41 -14.18 -6.37
C THR A 267 8.57 -14.00 -7.33
N VAL A 268 9.55 -13.15 -6.98
CA VAL A 268 10.68 -12.82 -7.87
C VAL A 268 11.77 -13.87 -7.77
N PHE A 269 12.24 -14.16 -6.55
CA PHE A 269 13.20 -15.23 -6.26
C PHE A 269 13.23 -15.57 -4.76
N THR A 270 13.87 -16.68 -4.43
CA THR A 270 14.17 -17.11 -3.06
C THR A 270 15.66 -17.08 -2.82
N GLY A 271 16.08 -16.91 -1.58
CA GLY A 271 17.49 -16.87 -1.22
C GLY A 271 17.75 -17.06 0.26
N GLU A 272 19.03 -17.02 0.61
CA GLU A 272 19.50 -17.12 1.98
C GLU A 272 20.60 -16.08 2.24
N VAL A 273 20.59 -15.49 3.41
CA VAL A 273 21.64 -14.56 3.86
C VAL A 273 22.20 -14.97 5.21
N MET A 274 23.47 -14.65 5.43
CA MET A 274 24.12 -14.85 6.71
C MET A 274 24.09 -13.57 7.53
N VAL A 275 23.51 -13.64 8.73
CA VAL A 275 23.33 -12.52 9.65
C VAL A 275 24.11 -12.78 10.94
N ARG A 276 24.75 -11.76 11.47
CA ARG A 276 25.36 -11.82 12.81
C ARG A 276 24.28 -11.54 13.86
N SER A 277 24.02 -12.53 14.72
CA SER A 277 23.11 -12.37 15.86
C SER A 277 23.81 -11.69 17.04
#